data_a688be88c873c365d0705068bf92589d
#
_entry.id   a688be88c873c365d0705068bf92589d
#
_cell.length_a   1.000
_cell.length_b   1.000
_cell.length_c   1.000
_cell.angle_alpha   90.00
_cell.angle_beta   90.00
_cell.angle_gamma   90.00
#
_symmetry.space_group_name_H-M   'P 1'
#
loop_
_entity.id
_entity.type
_entity.pdbx_description
1 polymer ?
#
loop_
_entity_poly.entity_id
_entity_poly.type
_entity_poly.pdbx_seq_one_letter_code
_entity_poly.pdbx_strand_id
1 'polypeptide(L)'
;MLEVKHLTVRSKEGRPLVQDVSFTLTPGKPMGLTGASGSGKTTIIKAVMGILPYGCAIESGEILLDGQSLEGLPARKRREYCGTVLGFIPQSPMTAFDPHMKIGAQMVQTFCLRLNLPKAKALALAREQLLAVNLEDTERILNAFPSQLSGGMLQRVSMACLGGLAPRYILADEPTSALDEENRNHLLTLLQETYCSAGILFVSHDVLALKMLCR
;
A
#
# COMPACT_ATOMS: atom_id res chain seq x y z
N MET A 1 15.47 -0.05 -7.79
CA MET A 1 14.41 0.07 -8.79
C MET A 1 13.50 -1.14 -8.68
N LEU A 2 12.18 -0.97 -8.74
CA LEU A 2 11.21 -2.09 -8.79
C LEU A 2 10.80 -2.30 -10.25
N GLU A 3 11.12 -3.47 -10.79
CA GLU A 3 10.85 -3.81 -12.17
C GLU A 3 9.93 -5.03 -12.24
N VAL A 4 8.94 -4.97 -13.09
CA VAL A 4 8.07 -6.10 -13.46
C VAL A 4 8.29 -6.34 -14.95
N LYS A 5 8.68 -7.55 -15.33
CA LYS A 5 9.02 -7.92 -16.70
C LYS A 5 8.18 -9.11 -17.16
N HIS A 6 7.40 -8.90 -18.21
CA HIS A 6 6.62 -9.95 -18.88
C HIS A 6 5.74 -10.78 -17.92
N LEU A 7 5.19 -10.13 -16.89
CA LEU A 7 4.43 -10.80 -15.84
C LEU A 7 3.13 -11.40 -16.38
N THR A 8 2.99 -12.70 -16.25
CA THR A 8 1.76 -13.45 -16.53
C THR A 8 1.34 -14.19 -15.27
N VAL A 9 0.08 -14.01 -14.84
CA VAL A 9 -0.50 -14.68 -13.68
C VAL A 9 -1.74 -15.46 -14.11
N ARG A 10 -1.85 -16.73 -13.69
CA ARG A 10 -3.01 -17.59 -13.95
C ARG A 10 -3.69 -18.06 -12.68
N SER A 11 -4.99 -18.35 -12.80
CA SER A 11 -5.74 -19.10 -11.80
C SER A 11 -5.47 -20.60 -11.93
N LYS A 12 -5.84 -21.37 -10.90
CA LYS A 12 -5.74 -22.84 -10.88
C LYS A 12 -6.49 -23.52 -12.05
N GLU A 13 -7.56 -22.86 -12.52
CA GLU A 13 -8.33 -23.34 -13.69
C GLU A 13 -7.68 -22.97 -15.03
N GLY A 14 -6.46 -22.43 -15.02
CA GLY A 14 -5.75 -22.01 -16.24
C GLY A 14 -6.22 -20.68 -16.83
N ARG A 15 -7.15 -19.96 -16.19
CA ARG A 15 -7.63 -18.66 -16.68
C ARG A 15 -6.55 -17.60 -16.49
N PRO A 16 -6.16 -16.85 -17.53
CA PRO A 16 -5.23 -15.74 -17.40
C PRO A 16 -5.89 -14.59 -16.61
N LEU A 17 -5.21 -14.13 -15.56
CA LEU A 17 -5.61 -12.98 -14.73
C LEU A 17 -4.82 -11.74 -15.08
N VAL A 18 -3.57 -11.92 -15.49
CA VAL A 18 -2.64 -10.90 -15.98
C VAL A 18 -1.86 -11.53 -17.13
N GLN A 19 -1.62 -10.80 -18.22
CA GLN A 19 -0.88 -11.29 -19.38
C GLN A 19 0.17 -10.27 -19.83
N ASP A 20 1.43 -10.70 -19.84
CA ASP A 20 2.59 -10.00 -20.42
C ASP A 20 2.71 -8.53 -19.97
N VAL A 21 2.58 -8.25 -18.67
CA VAL A 21 2.66 -6.91 -18.12
C VAL A 21 4.10 -6.57 -17.74
N SER A 22 4.59 -5.44 -18.25
CA SER A 22 5.92 -4.93 -17.92
C SER A 22 5.84 -3.47 -17.51
N PHE A 23 6.54 -3.11 -16.43
CA PHE A 23 6.72 -1.72 -16.00
C PHE A 23 7.90 -1.58 -15.04
N THR A 24 8.33 -0.34 -14.86
CA THR A 24 9.38 0.02 -13.92
C THR A 24 8.92 1.15 -13.02
N LEU A 25 9.02 0.93 -11.71
CA LEU A 25 8.70 1.93 -10.70
C LEU A 25 9.98 2.49 -10.10
N THR A 26 10.13 3.80 -10.18
CA THR A 26 11.32 4.53 -9.70
C THR A 26 10.94 5.36 -8.49
N PRO A 27 11.77 5.39 -7.40
CA PRO A 27 11.55 6.29 -6.27
C PRO A 27 11.37 7.75 -6.71
N GLY A 28 10.46 8.46 -6.08
CA GLY A 28 10.12 9.85 -6.39
C GLY A 28 9.30 10.06 -7.68
N LYS A 29 8.92 8.98 -8.37
CA LYS A 29 8.12 9.07 -9.59
C LYS A 29 6.84 8.24 -9.44
N PRO A 30 5.68 8.89 -9.27
CA PRO A 30 4.41 8.18 -9.29
C PRO A 30 4.08 7.68 -10.69
N MET A 31 3.49 6.49 -10.76
CA MET A 31 3.04 5.85 -11.99
C MET A 31 1.59 5.39 -11.82
N GLY A 32 0.76 5.74 -12.79
CA GLY A 32 -0.64 5.31 -12.86
C GLY A 32 -0.81 4.00 -13.60
N LEU A 33 -1.61 3.09 -13.03
CA LEU A 33 -2.07 1.89 -13.70
C LEU A 33 -3.59 1.94 -13.84
N THR A 34 -4.07 2.02 -15.08
CA THR A 34 -5.50 2.07 -15.39
C THR A 34 -5.94 0.84 -16.16
N GLY A 35 -7.23 0.58 -16.16
CA GLY A 35 -7.85 -0.51 -16.91
C GLY A 35 -9.25 -0.84 -16.40
N ALA A 36 -10.01 -1.60 -17.17
CA ALA A 36 -11.36 -2.02 -16.82
C ALA A 36 -11.40 -2.76 -15.45
N SER A 37 -12.55 -2.78 -14.82
CA SER A 37 -12.76 -3.61 -13.62
C SER A 37 -12.52 -5.09 -13.99
N GLY A 38 -11.81 -5.80 -13.11
CA GLY A 38 -11.45 -7.21 -13.36
C GLY A 38 -10.27 -7.44 -14.32
N SER A 39 -9.58 -6.37 -14.81
CA SER A 39 -8.42 -6.52 -15.71
C SER A 39 -7.12 -6.98 -15.04
N GLY A 40 -7.15 -7.38 -13.78
CA GLY A 40 -5.99 -7.92 -13.09
C GLY A 40 -5.11 -6.90 -12.33
N LYS A 41 -5.51 -5.63 -12.23
CA LYS A 41 -4.74 -4.58 -11.55
C LYS A 41 -4.36 -4.94 -10.10
N THR A 42 -5.35 -5.34 -9.30
CA THR A 42 -5.14 -5.85 -7.94
C THR A 42 -4.27 -7.11 -7.92
N THR A 43 -4.38 -7.96 -8.95
CA THR A 43 -3.55 -9.18 -9.07
C THR A 43 -2.08 -8.83 -9.30
N ILE A 44 -1.78 -7.79 -10.08
CA ILE A 44 -0.41 -7.29 -10.26
C ILE A 44 0.17 -6.85 -8.91
N ILE A 45 -0.56 -6.02 -8.15
CA ILE A 45 -0.13 -5.60 -6.80
C ILE A 45 0.13 -6.81 -5.91
N LYS A 46 -0.80 -7.76 -5.85
CA LYS A 46 -0.66 -8.98 -5.03
C LYS A 46 0.50 -9.84 -5.47
N ALA A 47 0.79 -9.93 -6.78
CA ALA A 47 1.96 -10.62 -7.30
C ALA A 47 3.26 -9.96 -6.82
N VAL A 48 3.37 -8.64 -6.94
CA VAL A 48 4.53 -7.86 -6.44
C VAL A 48 4.72 -8.05 -4.93
N MET A 49 3.63 -7.98 -4.15
CA MET A 49 3.65 -8.19 -2.70
C MET A 49 3.92 -9.66 -2.28
N GLY A 50 3.74 -10.61 -3.19
CA GLY A 50 3.84 -12.04 -2.89
C GLY A 50 2.71 -12.60 -2.05
N ILE A 51 1.52 -12.04 -2.20
CA ILE A 51 0.29 -12.41 -1.50
C ILE A 51 -0.82 -12.81 -2.47
N LEU A 52 -0.45 -13.46 -3.58
CA LEU A 52 -1.44 -14.00 -4.51
C LEU A 52 -2.41 -14.93 -3.77
N PRO A 53 -3.71 -14.89 -4.10
CA PRO A 53 -4.69 -15.78 -3.52
C PRO A 53 -4.34 -17.26 -3.78
N TYR A 54 -4.84 -18.15 -2.91
CA TYR A 54 -4.71 -19.58 -3.12
C TYR A 54 -5.24 -19.99 -4.51
N GLY A 55 -4.46 -20.79 -5.22
CA GLY A 55 -4.80 -21.22 -6.58
C GLY A 55 -4.42 -20.22 -7.68
N CYS A 56 -3.76 -19.11 -7.36
CA CYS A 56 -3.16 -18.22 -8.36
C CYS A 56 -1.64 -18.32 -8.29
N ALA A 57 -0.98 -18.32 -9.45
CA ALA A 57 0.47 -18.40 -9.54
C ALA A 57 1.00 -17.51 -10.68
N ILE A 58 2.24 -17.05 -10.52
CA ILE A 58 3.01 -16.46 -11.61
C ILE A 58 3.38 -17.61 -12.55
N GLU A 59 2.95 -17.52 -13.81
CA GLU A 59 3.26 -18.49 -14.86
C GLU A 59 4.58 -18.16 -15.54
N SER A 60 4.80 -16.88 -15.81
CA SER A 60 6.01 -16.36 -16.46
C SER A 60 6.25 -14.91 -16.09
N GLY A 61 7.45 -14.45 -16.38
CA GLY A 61 7.92 -13.10 -16.11
C GLY A 61 8.75 -13.03 -14.83
N GLU A 62 9.19 -11.82 -14.49
CA GLU A 62 10.07 -11.58 -13.36
C GLU A 62 9.64 -10.32 -12.60
N ILE A 63 9.78 -10.36 -11.26
CA ILE A 63 9.62 -9.19 -10.38
C ILE A 63 10.97 -8.96 -9.69
N LEU A 64 11.62 -7.86 -10.05
CA LEU A 64 12.96 -7.54 -9.57
C LEU A 64 12.93 -6.32 -8.66
N LEU A 65 13.62 -6.41 -7.54
CA LEU A 65 13.88 -5.29 -6.64
C LEU A 65 15.40 -5.04 -6.62
N ASP A 66 15.82 -3.90 -7.17
CA ASP A 66 17.24 -3.54 -7.34
C ASP A 66 18.06 -4.66 -8.03
N GLY A 67 17.49 -5.30 -9.04
CA GLY A 67 18.08 -6.40 -9.80
C GLY A 67 17.97 -7.77 -9.13
N GLN A 68 17.47 -7.85 -7.90
CA GLN A 68 17.26 -9.12 -7.22
C GLN A 68 15.83 -9.63 -7.45
N SER A 69 15.68 -10.86 -7.92
CA SER A 69 14.37 -11.48 -8.10
C SER A 69 13.67 -11.67 -6.74
N LEU A 70 12.41 -11.23 -6.69
CA LEU A 70 11.53 -11.48 -5.56
C LEU A 70 10.84 -12.86 -5.65
N GLU A 71 10.89 -13.49 -6.82
CA GLU A 71 10.36 -14.82 -7.02
C GLU A 71 11.29 -15.87 -6.41
N GLY A 72 10.72 -16.95 -5.92
CA GLY A 72 11.51 -18.00 -5.26
C GLY A 72 12.04 -17.62 -3.88
N LEU A 73 11.89 -16.37 -3.42
CA LEU A 73 12.24 -16.01 -2.05
C LEU A 73 11.31 -16.74 -1.07
N PRO A 74 11.86 -17.33 0.00
CA PRO A 74 11.04 -17.86 1.09
C PRO A 74 10.06 -16.81 1.61
N ALA A 75 8.83 -17.20 1.94
CA ALA A 75 7.78 -16.29 2.41
C ALA A 75 8.22 -15.40 3.59
N ARG A 76 9.13 -15.90 4.44
CA ARG A 76 9.72 -15.12 5.53
C ARG A 76 10.53 -13.94 5.00
N LYS A 77 11.45 -14.16 4.05
CA LYS A 77 12.27 -13.09 3.44
C LYS A 77 11.40 -12.09 2.69
N ARG A 78 10.39 -12.56 1.98
CA ARG A 78 9.48 -11.68 1.24
C ARG A 78 8.68 -10.76 2.17
N ARG A 79 8.28 -11.27 3.35
CA ARG A 79 7.63 -10.45 4.39
C ARG A 79 8.53 -9.36 4.98
N GLU A 80 9.84 -9.53 4.96
CA GLU A 80 10.80 -8.52 5.44
C GLU A 80 10.76 -7.25 4.58
N TYR A 81 10.46 -7.37 3.29
CA TYR A 81 10.28 -6.21 2.40
C TYR A 81 8.96 -5.48 2.61
N CYS A 82 7.92 -6.17 3.15
CA CYS A 82 6.62 -5.55 3.36
C CYS A 82 6.67 -4.54 4.51
N GLY A 83 6.19 -3.33 4.26
CA GLY A 83 6.14 -2.22 5.19
C GLY A 83 7.30 -1.25 5.02
N THR A 84 8.56 -1.67 5.08
CA THR A 84 9.74 -0.79 5.00
C THR A 84 10.28 -0.60 3.58
N VAL A 85 10.01 -1.52 2.67
CA VAL A 85 10.41 -1.40 1.26
C VAL A 85 9.19 -1.30 0.36
N LEU A 86 8.23 -2.20 0.54
CA LEU A 86 6.97 -2.25 -0.20
C LEU A 86 5.82 -1.92 0.74
N GLY A 87 5.27 -0.73 0.64
CA GLY A 87 4.03 -0.32 1.32
C GLY A 87 2.80 -0.66 0.50
N PHE A 88 1.68 -0.90 1.15
CA PHE A 88 0.41 -1.19 0.49
C PHE A 88 -0.72 -0.34 1.05
N ILE A 89 -1.47 0.30 0.17
CA ILE A 89 -2.71 1.02 0.50
C ILE A 89 -3.85 0.25 -0.18
N PRO A 90 -4.70 -0.46 0.58
CA PRO A 90 -5.81 -1.23 0.03
C PRO A 90 -6.98 -0.33 -0.39
N GLN A 91 -7.84 -0.85 -1.25
CA GLN A 91 -9.08 -0.20 -1.67
C GLN A 91 -10.03 0.07 -0.50
N SER A 92 -10.13 -0.86 0.45
CA SER A 92 -10.91 -0.69 1.67
C SER A 92 -9.98 -0.57 2.88
N PRO A 93 -9.93 0.59 3.55
CA PRO A 93 -9.06 0.80 4.71
C PRO A 93 -9.42 -0.12 5.88
N MET A 94 -10.66 -0.57 5.98
CA MET A 94 -11.11 -1.53 7.01
C MET A 94 -10.36 -2.85 6.96
N THR A 95 -9.91 -3.27 5.78
CA THR A 95 -9.18 -4.54 5.61
C THR A 95 -7.73 -4.48 6.07
N ALA A 96 -7.22 -3.28 6.35
CA ALA A 96 -5.86 -3.08 6.83
C ALA A 96 -5.70 -3.30 8.35
N PHE A 97 -6.81 -3.33 9.09
CA PHE A 97 -6.81 -3.34 10.55
C PHE A 97 -7.55 -4.54 11.13
N ASP A 98 -7.05 -5.03 12.26
CA ASP A 98 -7.77 -5.99 13.10
C ASP A 98 -8.93 -5.27 13.82
N PRO A 99 -10.20 -5.67 13.60
CA PRO A 99 -11.36 -5.00 14.20
C PRO A 99 -11.41 -5.11 15.73
N HIS A 100 -10.72 -6.07 16.32
CA HIS A 100 -10.71 -6.35 17.76
C HIS A 100 -9.55 -5.68 18.51
N MET A 101 -8.67 -4.96 17.81
CA MET A 101 -7.54 -4.26 18.40
C MET A 101 -7.67 -2.74 18.22
N LYS A 102 -7.30 -1.98 19.25
CA LYS A 102 -7.22 -0.52 19.15
C LYS A 102 -6.18 -0.10 18.12
N ILE A 103 -6.43 1.00 17.44
CA ILE A 103 -5.52 1.57 16.41
C ILE A 103 -4.11 1.77 16.97
N GLY A 104 -3.98 2.39 18.13
CA GLY A 104 -2.68 2.63 18.76
C GLY A 104 -1.89 1.36 19.05
N ALA A 105 -2.57 0.29 19.47
CA ALA A 105 -1.93 -1.00 19.71
C ALA A 105 -1.35 -1.58 18.41
N GLN A 106 -2.09 -1.49 17.29
CA GLN A 106 -1.67 -1.98 16.00
C GLN A 106 -0.51 -1.16 15.41
N MET A 107 -0.57 0.18 15.50
CA MET A 107 0.50 1.07 15.07
C MET A 107 1.79 0.81 15.86
N VAL A 108 1.71 0.79 17.18
CA VAL A 108 2.85 0.53 18.07
C VAL A 108 3.46 -0.84 17.79
N GLN A 109 2.64 -1.88 17.69
CA GLN A 109 3.11 -3.23 17.38
C GLN A 109 3.85 -3.26 16.03
N THR A 110 3.29 -2.62 15.02
CA THR A 110 3.89 -2.53 13.68
C THR A 110 5.27 -1.85 13.73
N PHE A 111 5.37 -0.69 14.40
CA PHE A 111 6.64 0.04 14.49
C PHE A 111 7.67 -0.69 15.36
N CYS A 112 7.24 -1.32 16.46
CA CYS A 112 8.15 -2.17 17.24
C CYS A 112 8.72 -3.31 16.42
N LEU A 113 7.88 -4.01 15.65
CA LEU A 113 8.31 -5.18 14.87
C LEU A 113 9.13 -4.82 13.63
N ARG A 114 8.76 -3.74 12.94
CA ARG A 114 9.37 -3.37 11.65
C ARG A 114 10.59 -2.48 11.79
N LEU A 115 10.60 -1.60 12.78
CA LEU A 115 11.66 -0.62 13.01
C LEU A 115 12.53 -0.97 14.22
N ASN A 116 12.22 -2.06 14.91
CA ASN A 116 12.89 -2.47 16.16
C ASN A 116 12.88 -1.35 17.23
N LEU A 117 11.78 -0.60 17.32
CA LEU A 117 11.63 0.50 18.26
C LEU A 117 11.08 0.02 19.62
N PRO A 118 11.55 0.58 20.75
CA PRO A 118 10.89 0.38 22.02
C PRO A 118 9.49 1.03 22.01
N LYS A 119 8.54 0.46 22.77
CA LYS A 119 7.12 0.88 22.81
C LYS A 119 6.92 2.40 22.96
N ALA A 120 7.68 3.04 23.84
CA ALA A 120 7.56 4.48 24.05
C ALA A 120 7.90 5.30 22.79
N LYS A 121 8.96 4.93 22.07
CA LYS A 121 9.34 5.57 20.80
C LYS A 121 8.34 5.25 19.68
N ALA A 122 7.85 4.01 19.62
CA ALA A 122 6.81 3.61 18.66
C ALA A 122 5.49 4.38 18.88
N LEU A 123 5.11 4.63 20.13
CA LEU A 123 3.92 5.42 20.45
C LEU A 123 4.12 6.91 20.10
N ALA A 124 5.31 7.48 20.37
CA ALA A 124 5.63 8.84 19.96
C ALA A 124 5.57 9.00 18.42
N LEU A 125 6.16 8.06 17.69
CA LEU A 125 6.09 8.02 16.23
C LEU A 125 4.64 7.89 15.73
N ALA A 126 3.81 7.07 16.39
CA ALA A 126 2.41 6.94 16.00
C ALA A 126 1.65 8.28 16.12
N ARG A 127 1.89 9.06 17.20
CA ARG A 127 1.31 10.40 17.35
C ARG A 127 1.78 11.36 16.26
N GLU A 128 3.08 11.40 16.03
CA GLU A 128 3.68 12.25 14.99
C GLU A 128 3.08 11.95 13.62
N GLN A 129 2.98 10.68 13.25
CA GLN A 129 2.45 10.28 11.96
C GLN A 129 0.94 10.53 11.81
N LEU A 130 0.16 10.45 12.88
CA LEU A 130 -1.26 10.85 12.86
C LEU A 130 -1.41 12.35 12.63
N LEU A 131 -0.58 13.19 13.25
CA LEU A 131 -0.57 14.63 13.00
C LEU A 131 -0.17 14.94 11.56
N ALA A 132 0.82 14.24 10.99
CA ALA A 132 1.27 14.42 9.62
C ALA A 132 0.18 14.16 8.56
N VAL A 133 -0.85 13.38 8.92
CA VAL A 133 -2.00 13.13 8.06
C VAL A 133 -3.26 13.92 8.49
N ASN A 134 -3.09 15.04 9.19
CA ASN A 134 -4.16 15.93 9.66
C ASN A 134 -5.20 15.22 10.55
N LEU A 135 -4.73 14.37 11.45
CA LEU A 135 -5.52 13.73 12.49
C LEU A 135 -5.08 14.26 13.87
N GLU A 136 -5.65 15.40 14.27
CA GLU A 136 -5.21 16.18 15.45
C GLU A 136 -5.52 15.49 16.78
N ASP A 137 -6.70 14.86 16.94
CA ASP A 137 -7.09 14.17 18.16
C ASP A 137 -6.44 12.78 18.25
N THR A 138 -5.12 12.79 18.35
CA THR A 138 -4.31 11.57 18.31
C THR A 138 -4.65 10.60 19.45
N GLU A 139 -4.94 11.10 20.66
CA GLU A 139 -5.25 10.24 21.80
C GLU A 139 -6.57 9.51 21.63
N ARG A 140 -7.59 10.18 21.15
CA ARG A 140 -8.86 9.55 20.81
C ARG A 140 -8.68 8.47 19.75
N ILE A 141 -7.93 8.78 18.68
CA ILE A 141 -7.71 7.85 17.56
C ILE A 141 -6.91 6.62 18.00
N LEU A 142 -5.84 6.81 18.75
CA LEU A 142 -5.03 5.71 19.28
C LEU A 142 -5.83 4.78 20.20
N ASN A 143 -6.82 5.33 20.93
CA ASN A 143 -7.69 4.56 21.81
C ASN A 143 -8.93 3.99 21.13
N ALA A 144 -9.23 4.37 19.90
CA ALA A 144 -10.38 3.89 19.14
C ALA A 144 -10.13 2.50 18.54
N PHE A 145 -11.22 1.75 18.38
CA PHE A 145 -11.26 0.57 17.49
C PHE A 145 -11.53 1.00 16.05
N PRO A 146 -11.13 0.21 15.03
CA PRO A 146 -11.40 0.55 13.63
C PRO A 146 -12.85 0.92 13.33
N SER A 147 -13.80 0.21 13.92
CA SER A 147 -15.25 0.45 13.76
C SER A 147 -15.76 1.80 14.30
N GLN A 148 -14.98 2.48 15.13
CA GLN A 148 -15.31 3.78 15.72
C GLN A 148 -14.80 4.97 14.89
N LEU A 149 -14.10 4.71 13.79
CA LEU A 149 -13.54 5.71 12.89
C LEU A 149 -14.26 5.69 11.55
N SER A 150 -14.39 6.86 10.92
CA SER A 150 -14.90 6.93 9.55
C SER A 150 -13.93 6.29 8.55
N GLY A 151 -14.44 5.91 7.37
CA GLY A 151 -13.59 5.35 6.30
C GLY A 151 -12.42 6.27 5.93
N GLY A 152 -12.67 7.58 5.82
CA GLY A 152 -11.62 8.56 5.54
C GLY A 152 -10.60 8.71 6.67
N MET A 153 -11.02 8.60 7.94
CA MET A 153 -10.09 8.55 9.06
C MET A 153 -9.22 7.30 9.03
N LEU A 154 -9.81 6.13 8.80
CA LEU A 154 -9.05 4.87 8.68
C LEU A 154 -8.07 4.90 7.50
N GLN A 155 -8.46 5.52 6.39
CA GLN A 155 -7.56 5.70 5.25
C GLN A 155 -6.34 6.54 5.66
N ARG A 156 -6.55 7.66 6.36
CA ARG A 156 -5.46 8.49 6.88
C ARG A 156 -4.62 7.76 7.93
N VAL A 157 -5.23 6.97 8.82
CA VAL A 157 -4.49 6.11 9.77
C VAL A 157 -3.62 5.09 9.04
N SER A 158 -4.15 4.46 7.96
CA SER A 158 -3.37 3.55 7.11
C SER A 158 -2.15 4.26 6.50
N MET A 159 -2.34 5.48 6.03
CA MET A 159 -1.23 6.32 5.53
C MET A 159 -0.25 6.67 6.65
N ALA A 160 -0.72 7.07 7.84
CA ALA A 160 0.16 7.33 8.99
C ALA A 160 1.02 6.12 9.36
N CYS A 161 0.46 4.91 9.32
CA CYS A 161 1.22 3.67 9.51
C CYS A 161 2.34 3.52 8.48
N LEU A 162 2.05 3.77 7.21
CA LEU A 162 3.05 3.70 6.14
C LEU A 162 4.08 4.83 6.24
N GLY A 163 3.66 6.06 6.61
CA GLY A 163 4.56 7.19 6.82
C GLY A 163 5.63 6.88 7.85
N GLY A 164 5.24 6.28 8.97
CA GLY A 164 6.20 5.85 10.01
C GLY A 164 7.16 4.75 9.55
N LEU A 165 6.77 3.92 8.57
CA LEU A 165 7.64 2.88 7.99
C LEU A 165 8.51 3.40 6.85
N ALA A 166 8.16 4.55 6.26
CA ALA A 166 8.86 5.22 5.16
C ALA A 166 9.24 4.27 3.99
N PRO A 167 8.29 3.56 3.38
CA PRO A 167 8.59 2.60 2.32
C PRO A 167 9.18 3.27 1.08
N ARG A 168 10.07 2.54 0.38
CA ARG A 168 10.64 3.01 -0.90
C ARG A 168 9.64 2.97 -2.04
N TYR A 169 8.67 2.07 -1.98
CA TYR A 169 7.60 1.90 -2.97
C TYR A 169 6.27 1.73 -2.29
N ILE A 170 5.25 2.38 -2.83
CA ILE A 170 3.87 2.27 -2.38
C ILE A 170 3.03 1.72 -3.52
N LEU A 171 2.29 0.68 -3.23
CA LEU A 171 1.33 0.06 -4.13
C LEU A 171 -0.08 0.41 -3.62
N ALA A 172 -0.75 1.33 -4.31
CA ALA A 172 -2.06 1.84 -3.92
C ALA A 172 -3.14 1.26 -4.85
N ASP A 173 -4.03 0.44 -4.29
CA ASP A 173 -5.10 -0.24 -5.02
C ASP A 173 -6.42 0.52 -4.87
N GLU A 174 -6.78 1.33 -5.85
CA GLU A 174 -8.00 2.14 -5.90
C GLU A 174 -8.32 2.91 -4.59
N PRO A 175 -7.36 3.61 -3.98
CA PRO A 175 -7.54 4.19 -2.63
C PRO A 175 -8.54 5.34 -2.57
N THR A 176 -8.99 5.83 -3.73
CA THR A 176 -9.94 6.95 -3.85
C THR A 176 -11.33 6.52 -4.30
N SER A 177 -11.58 5.23 -4.56
CA SER A 177 -12.81 4.74 -5.21
C SER A 177 -14.10 4.99 -4.42
N ALA A 178 -14.00 5.14 -3.09
CA ALA A 178 -15.15 5.37 -2.20
C ALA A 178 -15.22 6.81 -1.67
N LEU A 179 -14.42 7.73 -2.22
CA LEU A 179 -14.33 9.11 -1.75
C LEU A 179 -15.06 10.08 -2.70
N ASP A 180 -15.69 11.11 -2.13
CA ASP A 180 -16.14 12.25 -2.88
C ASP A 180 -14.95 13.06 -3.43
N GLU A 181 -15.23 14.06 -4.25
CA GLU A 181 -14.20 14.85 -4.94
C GLU A 181 -13.26 15.58 -3.99
N GLU A 182 -13.77 16.17 -2.94
CA GLU A 182 -13.00 16.95 -1.96
C GLU A 182 -12.04 16.02 -1.19
N ASN A 183 -12.57 14.93 -0.63
CA ASN A 183 -11.78 13.95 0.09
C ASN A 183 -10.75 13.24 -0.80
N ARG A 184 -11.10 12.96 -2.07
CA ARG A 184 -10.17 12.42 -3.07
C ARG A 184 -9.00 13.36 -3.30
N ASN A 185 -9.27 14.64 -3.58
CA ASN A 185 -8.23 15.64 -3.86
C ASN A 185 -7.32 15.83 -2.64
N HIS A 186 -7.90 15.88 -1.44
CA HIS A 186 -7.14 15.95 -0.20
C HIS A 186 -6.23 14.71 -0.01
N LEU A 187 -6.75 13.51 -0.26
CA LEU A 187 -5.95 12.28 -0.16
C LEU A 187 -4.78 12.28 -1.15
N LEU A 188 -5.01 12.71 -2.40
CA LEU A 188 -3.96 12.76 -3.43
C LEU A 188 -2.86 13.76 -3.05
N THR A 189 -3.22 14.93 -2.56
CA THR A 189 -2.26 15.92 -2.05
C THR A 189 -1.44 15.33 -0.90
N LEU A 190 -2.11 14.71 0.05
CA LEU A 190 -1.46 14.07 1.20
C LEU A 190 -0.51 12.95 0.77
N LEU A 191 -0.88 12.14 -0.23
CA LEU A 191 0.00 11.12 -0.80
C LEU A 191 1.26 11.74 -1.42
N GLN A 192 1.12 12.84 -2.17
CA GLN A 192 2.26 13.51 -2.80
C GLN A 192 3.20 14.14 -1.78
N GLU A 193 2.65 14.79 -0.76
CA GLU A 193 3.44 15.48 0.28
C GLU A 193 4.15 14.49 1.20
N THR A 194 3.42 13.48 1.69
CA THR A 194 3.94 12.52 2.66
C THR A 194 4.96 11.55 2.04
N TYR A 195 4.78 11.20 0.77
CA TYR A 195 5.58 10.14 0.12
C TYR A 195 6.32 10.64 -1.13
N CYS A 196 6.71 11.91 -1.17
CA CYS A 196 7.38 12.52 -2.32
C CYS A 196 8.66 11.79 -2.77
N SER A 197 9.34 11.07 -1.87
CA SER A 197 10.54 10.29 -2.18
C SER A 197 10.25 8.84 -2.59
N ALA A 198 9.04 8.34 -2.37
CA ALA A 198 8.66 6.97 -2.72
C ALA A 198 8.28 6.85 -4.20
N GLY A 199 8.52 5.66 -4.78
CA GLY A 199 7.90 5.28 -6.05
C GLY A 199 6.46 4.82 -5.78
N ILE A 200 5.47 5.48 -6.37
CA ILE A 200 4.05 5.15 -6.14
C ILE A 200 3.47 4.48 -7.38
N LEU A 201 3.02 3.24 -7.25
CA LEU A 201 2.12 2.61 -8.22
C LEU A 201 0.68 2.88 -7.79
N PHE A 202 0.00 3.76 -8.49
CA PHE A 202 -1.37 4.15 -8.19
C PHE A 202 -2.34 3.50 -9.17
N VAL A 203 -3.08 2.52 -8.68
CA VAL A 203 -4.13 1.85 -9.45
C VAL A 203 -5.43 2.61 -9.29
N SER A 204 -6.01 3.08 -10.40
CA SER A 204 -7.30 3.74 -10.40
C SER A 204 -7.99 3.64 -11.76
N HIS A 205 -9.32 3.65 -11.75
CA HIS A 205 -10.13 3.89 -12.93
C HIS A 205 -10.48 5.39 -13.10
N ASP A 206 -10.17 6.23 -12.12
CA ASP A 206 -10.36 7.67 -12.16
C ASP A 206 -9.19 8.37 -12.87
N VAL A 207 -9.44 8.80 -14.11
CA VAL A 207 -8.45 9.49 -14.93
C VAL A 207 -8.02 10.83 -14.34
N LEU A 208 -8.91 11.51 -13.61
CA LEU A 208 -8.59 12.79 -12.96
C LEU A 208 -7.59 12.58 -11.81
N ALA A 209 -7.83 11.58 -10.97
CA ALA A 209 -6.91 11.19 -9.90
C ALA A 209 -5.52 10.83 -10.46
N LEU A 210 -5.47 10.06 -11.55
CA LEU A 210 -4.22 9.72 -12.23
C LEU A 210 -3.48 10.95 -12.76
N LYS A 211 -4.18 11.86 -13.41
CA LYS A 211 -3.59 13.12 -13.93
C LYS A 211 -3.07 14.04 -12.82
N MET A 212 -3.71 14.03 -11.65
CA MET A 212 -3.25 14.82 -10.51
C MET A 212 -1.97 14.25 -9.89
N LEU A 213 -1.90 12.94 -9.75
CA LEU A 213 -0.79 12.28 -9.06
C LEU A 213 0.44 12.06 -9.96
N CYS A 214 0.24 11.75 -11.25
CA CYS A 214 1.29 11.31 -12.19
C CYS A 214 1.73 12.43 -13.16
N ARG A 215 1.78 13.67 -12.67
CA ARG A 215 2.27 14.84 -13.44
C ARG A 215 3.77 14.83 -13.58
#